data_e707425293e543d364e79d9a50518aa3
#
_entry.id   e707425293e543d364e79d9a50518aa3
#
_cell.length_a   1.000
_cell.length_b   1.000
_cell.length_c   1.000
_cell.angle_alpha   90.00
_cell.angle_beta   90.00
_cell.angle_gamma   90.00
#
_symmetry.space_group_name_H-M   'P 1'
#
loop_
_entity.id
_entity.type
_entity.pdbx_description
1 polymer ?
#
loop_
_entity_poly.entity_id
_entity_poly.type
_entity_poly.pdbx_seq_one_letter_code
_entity_poly.pdbx_strand_id
1 'polypeptide(L)'
;MLLTLKVVLRQTLTAVLVVAVLRADSARVQVVAPEGQGNGKGKGSGNKPTPERKDGESRFFMLSSTDEVMRKYAAPPYRPEVTLASFCESFRAYAAGNLGLYYDIADIRRFIANLGVSHVLVMQGMSGTGKTSLAYAFGEFIGNPSVIVPIQPMWKERTDLIGYYNEFTKRFNETLLLEKMYEANYNQDMYVTVLDEMNIARVEYYFAEFLSLLELPNPEERYLTVVSDTWASDPVQLKDGRIKLPVNMWFIGTANNDDSTFAISDKVYDRAMVLDLDRKAERFVAPKTERICLSAERFAKLTETAMQEYAVSSRNRKRLQMLDQYLIEHFHITFGNRIMKQINTYIPVYIACGGDELIALDDILAKKVIRKLETQNPIYLRNAAEGLLGYLDELFGTEHMLACKDAIRRLRRNA
;
A
#
# COMPACT_ATOMS: atom_id res chain seq x y z
N MET A 1 -36.25 -15.89 10.06
CA MET A 1 -35.74 -15.95 8.68
C MET A 1 -36.04 -14.72 7.83
N LEU A 2 -37.22 -14.10 7.91
CA LEU A 2 -37.54 -12.88 7.14
C LEU A 2 -36.88 -11.58 7.67
N LEU A 3 -36.59 -11.49 8.98
CA LEU A 3 -35.90 -10.32 9.56
C LEU A 3 -34.40 -10.27 9.23
N THR A 4 -33.74 -11.41 9.14
CA THR A 4 -32.32 -11.52 8.81
C THR A 4 -32.06 -11.15 7.34
N LEU A 5 -32.99 -11.51 6.45
CA LEU A 5 -32.89 -11.14 5.03
C LEU A 5 -33.06 -9.63 4.80
N LYS A 6 -33.90 -8.95 5.59
CA LYS A 6 -34.07 -7.49 5.49
C LYS A 6 -32.88 -6.70 6.00
N VAL A 7 -32.13 -7.22 6.95
CA VAL A 7 -30.91 -6.56 7.48
C VAL A 7 -29.76 -6.70 6.48
N VAL A 8 -29.60 -7.87 5.86
CA VAL A 8 -28.55 -8.10 4.84
C VAL A 8 -28.85 -7.29 3.57
N LEU A 9 -30.11 -7.21 3.13
CA LEU A 9 -30.51 -6.38 1.98
C LEU A 9 -30.36 -4.87 2.24
N ARG A 10 -30.54 -4.40 3.49
CA ARG A 10 -30.28 -3.00 3.83
C ARG A 10 -28.78 -2.67 3.85
N GLN A 11 -27.93 -3.56 4.31
CA GLN A 11 -26.47 -3.34 4.33
C GLN A 11 -25.87 -3.35 2.92
N THR A 12 -26.35 -4.24 2.02
CA THR A 12 -25.95 -4.26 0.61
C THR A 12 -26.49 -3.06 -0.18
N LEU A 13 -27.73 -2.62 0.08
CA LEU A 13 -28.27 -1.43 -0.56
C LEU A 13 -27.57 -0.14 -0.07
N THR A 14 -27.15 -0.07 1.18
CA THR A 14 -26.41 1.09 1.70
C THR A 14 -25.00 1.16 1.11
N ALA A 15 -24.33 0.03 0.89
CA ALA A 15 -23.03 -0.01 0.22
C ALA A 15 -23.14 0.37 -1.27
N VAL A 16 -24.20 -0.09 -1.97
CA VAL A 16 -24.49 0.26 -3.36
C VAL A 16 -24.95 1.72 -3.49
N LEU A 17 -25.68 2.26 -2.51
CA LEU A 17 -26.12 3.66 -2.52
C LEU A 17 -24.97 4.63 -2.23
N VAL A 18 -24.03 4.28 -1.35
CA VAL A 18 -22.81 5.07 -1.10
C VAL A 18 -21.94 5.12 -2.36
N VAL A 19 -21.82 4.03 -3.10
CA VAL A 19 -21.13 4.00 -4.40
C VAL A 19 -21.89 4.80 -5.47
N ALA A 20 -23.24 4.83 -5.43
CA ALA A 20 -24.04 5.57 -6.41
C ALA A 20 -24.13 7.08 -6.13
N VAL A 21 -24.10 7.50 -4.85
CA VAL A 21 -24.11 8.92 -4.47
C VAL A 21 -22.73 9.56 -4.71
N LEU A 22 -21.64 8.80 -4.63
CA LEU A 22 -20.29 9.27 -4.99
C LEU A 22 -20.10 9.40 -6.52
N ARG A 23 -21.02 8.85 -7.33
CA ARG A 23 -20.97 8.96 -8.81
C ARG A 23 -21.51 10.27 -9.38
N ALA A 24 -22.16 11.11 -8.57
CA ALA A 24 -22.82 12.30 -9.10
C ALA A 24 -21.90 13.53 -9.24
N ASP A 25 -20.74 13.57 -8.59
CA ASP A 25 -19.87 14.76 -8.55
C ASP A 25 -18.43 14.55 -9.05
N SER A 26 -18.05 13.37 -9.52
CA SER A 26 -16.73 13.17 -10.13
C SER A 26 -16.83 12.20 -11.31
N ALA A 27 -16.82 12.75 -12.51
CA ALA A 27 -16.66 12.00 -13.74
C ALA A 27 -15.25 11.39 -13.81
N ARG A 28 -15.05 10.22 -13.21
CA ARG A 28 -14.04 9.21 -13.50
C ARG A 28 -13.80 8.25 -12.31
N VAL A 29 -14.76 7.40 -12.03
CA VAL A 29 -14.47 6.13 -11.37
C VAL A 29 -15.08 5.03 -12.23
N GLN A 30 -14.28 4.39 -13.07
CA GLN A 30 -14.70 3.19 -13.75
C GLN A 30 -14.24 1.98 -12.92
N VAL A 31 -15.23 1.31 -12.33
CA VAL A 31 -15.03 -0.06 -11.84
C VAL A 31 -15.23 -0.98 -13.04
N VAL A 32 -14.16 -1.54 -13.57
CA VAL A 32 -14.24 -2.58 -14.61
C VAL A 32 -14.39 -3.91 -13.89
N ALA A 33 -15.58 -4.51 -13.94
CA ALA A 33 -15.79 -5.89 -13.54
C ALA A 33 -15.28 -6.82 -14.67
N PRO A 34 -14.48 -7.87 -14.36
CA PRO A 34 -14.08 -8.85 -15.36
C PRO A 34 -15.25 -9.78 -15.69
N GLU A 35 -15.50 -10.00 -16.98
CA GLU A 35 -16.46 -10.99 -17.44
C GLU A 35 -15.96 -12.40 -17.14
N GLY A 36 -16.67 -13.10 -16.26
CA GLY A 36 -16.44 -14.50 -15.98
C GLY A 36 -16.88 -15.40 -17.14
N GLN A 37 -16.02 -16.29 -17.59
CA GLN A 37 -16.40 -17.41 -18.45
C GLN A 37 -17.24 -18.43 -17.65
N GLY A 38 -18.53 -18.34 -17.77
CA GLY A 38 -19.49 -19.34 -17.31
C GLY A 38 -20.03 -20.13 -18.49
N ASN A 39 -19.75 -21.45 -18.52
CA ASN A 39 -20.37 -22.41 -19.44
C ASN A 39 -21.86 -22.55 -19.08
N GLY A 40 -22.75 -21.94 -19.85
CA GLY A 40 -24.17 -22.12 -19.75
C GLY A 40 -24.86 -21.80 -21.07
N LYS A 41 -25.42 -22.83 -21.72
CA LYS A 41 -26.25 -22.70 -22.92
C LYS A 41 -27.46 -21.79 -22.66
N GLY A 42 -27.49 -20.60 -23.26
CA GLY A 42 -28.63 -19.68 -23.26
C GLY A 42 -28.54 -18.69 -24.43
N LYS A 43 -29.59 -18.66 -25.21
CA LYS A 43 -29.82 -17.95 -26.49
C LYS A 43 -29.26 -16.51 -26.53
N GLY A 44 -28.54 -16.26 -27.61
CA GLY A 44 -28.34 -15.07 -28.41
C GLY A 44 -28.65 -13.67 -27.82
N SER A 45 -27.58 -13.01 -27.31
CA SER A 45 -27.41 -11.58 -27.41
C SER A 45 -26.05 -11.37 -28.08
N GLY A 46 -26.08 -10.74 -29.30
CA GLY A 46 -24.89 -10.65 -30.12
C GLY A 46 -23.78 -9.85 -29.49
N ASN A 47 -22.74 -10.53 -29.01
CA ASN A 47 -21.45 -9.92 -28.78
C ASN A 47 -20.95 -9.34 -30.09
N LYS A 48 -20.87 -8.03 -30.19
CA LYS A 48 -20.15 -7.39 -31.30
C LYS A 48 -18.70 -7.84 -31.15
N PRO A 49 -18.10 -8.46 -32.19
CA PRO A 49 -16.68 -8.83 -32.14
C PRO A 49 -15.87 -7.58 -31.89
N THR A 50 -14.91 -7.66 -30.97
CA THR A 50 -13.92 -6.59 -30.76
C THR A 50 -13.25 -6.34 -32.09
N PRO A 51 -13.25 -5.11 -32.64
CA PRO A 51 -12.73 -4.84 -33.98
C PRO A 51 -11.25 -5.25 -34.04
N GLU A 52 -10.86 -5.98 -35.07
CA GLU A 52 -9.46 -6.28 -35.37
C GLU A 52 -8.68 -4.98 -35.57
N ARG A 53 -7.41 -4.97 -35.13
CA ARG A 53 -6.53 -3.83 -35.31
C ARG A 53 -6.27 -3.58 -36.80
N LYS A 54 -6.37 -2.33 -37.24
CA LYS A 54 -5.95 -1.92 -38.58
C LYS A 54 -4.42 -1.75 -38.63
N ASP A 55 -3.82 -2.04 -39.79
CA ASP A 55 -2.39 -1.81 -39.99
C ASP A 55 -2.04 -0.32 -39.75
N GLY A 56 -1.01 -0.10 -38.91
CA GLY A 56 -0.58 1.25 -38.49
C GLY A 56 -1.19 1.76 -37.19
N GLU A 57 -2.25 1.13 -36.64
CA GLU A 57 -2.77 1.46 -35.31
C GLU A 57 -1.85 0.91 -34.21
N SER A 58 -1.77 1.62 -33.07
CA SER A 58 -1.13 1.12 -31.87
C SER A 58 -1.84 -0.13 -31.36
N ARG A 59 -1.09 -1.09 -30.85
CA ARG A 59 -1.65 -2.24 -30.12
C ARG A 59 -2.09 -1.90 -28.71
N PHE A 60 -1.75 -0.70 -28.22
CA PHE A 60 -2.14 -0.13 -26.94
C PHE A 60 -3.13 0.99 -27.14
N PHE A 61 -4.33 0.84 -26.62
CA PHE A 61 -5.36 1.86 -26.73
C PHE A 61 -5.30 2.87 -25.57
N MET A 62 -5.23 2.39 -24.33
CA MET A 62 -5.24 3.22 -23.14
C MET A 62 -3.94 4.05 -23.05
N LEU A 63 -2.79 3.42 -23.24
CA LEU A 63 -1.50 4.12 -23.17
C LEU A 63 -1.35 5.17 -24.27
N SER A 64 -1.81 4.87 -25.50
CA SER A 64 -1.80 5.86 -26.58
C SER A 64 -2.72 7.03 -26.31
N SER A 65 -3.90 6.78 -25.71
CA SER A 65 -4.81 7.85 -25.26
C SER A 65 -4.16 8.68 -24.14
N THR A 66 -3.42 8.05 -23.23
CA THR A 66 -2.68 8.74 -22.17
C THR A 66 -1.61 9.66 -22.74
N ASP A 67 -0.90 9.27 -23.79
CA ASP A 67 0.04 10.17 -24.50
C ASP A 67 -0.62 11.47 -24.95
N GLU A 68 -1.85 11.39 -25.48
CA GLU A 68 -2.60 12.56 -25.95
C GLU A 68 -3.05 13.46 -24.79
N VAL A 69 -3.50 12.86 -23.69
CA VAL A 69 -3.93 13.58 -22.49
C VAL A 69 -2.73 14.26 -21.83
N MET A 70 -1.60 13.56 -21.69
CA MET A 70 -0.42 14.06 -20.99
C MET A 70 0.31 15.18 -21.75
N ARG A 71 0.15 15.28 -23.07
CA ARG A 71 0.63 16.47 -23.82
C ARG A 71 0.01 17.79 -23.37
N LYS A 72 -1.20 17.71 -22.76
CA LYS A 72 -1.95 18.88 -22.26
C LYS A 72 -1.96 18.96 -20.74
N TYR A 73 -1.22 18.06 -20.07
CA TYR A 73 -1.18 18.04 -18.62
C TYR A 73 -0.55 19.31 -18.08
N ALA A 74 -1.18 19.89 -17.05
CA ALA A 74 -0.65 20.98 -16.26
C ALA A 74 -0.57 20.52 -14.80
N ALA A 75 0.61 20.67 -14.20
CA ALA A 75 0.81 20.29 -12.80
C ALA A 75 -0.15 21.07 -11.88
N PRO A 76 -0.73 20.43 -10.86
CA PRO A 76 -1.54 21.12 -9.88
C PRO A 76 -0.67 22.10 -9.06
N PRO A 77 -1.29 23.08 -8.39
CA PRO A 77 -0.54 23.99 -7.51
C PRO A 77 -0.07 23.23 -6.27
N TYR A 78 1.15 22.68 -6.33
CA TYR A 78 1.75 22.02 -5.18
C TYR A 78 1.97 22.99 -4.01
N ARG A 79 1.76 22.51 -2.78
CA ARG A 79 1.95 23.28 -1.55
C ARG A 79 3.38 23.10 -1.02
N PRO A 80 4.32 24.03 -1.28
CA PRO A 80 5.74 23.85 -0.90
C PRO A 80 6.01 24.02 0.60
N GLU A 81 5.15 24.73 1.34
CA GLU A 81 5.38 25.11 2.75
C GLU A 81 4.81 24.11 3.77
N VAL A 82 4.30 22.96 3.31
CA VAL A 82 3.73 21.94 4.18
C VAL A 82 4.83 21.24 4.97
N THR A 83 4.62 21.06 6.28
CA THR A 83 5.41 20.15 7.14
C THR A 83 4.72 18.79 7.26
N LEU A 84 5.45 17.74 7.61
CA LEU A 84 4.86 16.40 7.79
C LEU A 84 3.80 16.40 8.91
N ALA A 85 4.01 17.17 10.00
CA ALA A 85 3.04 17.27 11.07
C ALA A 85 1.74 17.94 10.60
N SER A 86 1.83 19.10 9.93
CA SER A 86 0.65 19.79 9.40
C SER A 86 -0.06 19.00 8.31
N PHE A 87 0.69 18.23 7.52
CA PHE A 87 0.15 17.32 6.49
C PHE A 87 -0.69 16.19 7.10
N CYS A 88 -0.21 15.57 8.20
CA CYS A 88 -0.97 14.55 8.92
C CYS A 88 -2.27 15.12 9.52
N GLU A 89 -2.21 16.28 10.19
CA GLU A 89 -3.40 16.90 10.78
C GLU A 89 -4.41 17.33 9.70
N SER A 90 -3.94 17.88 8.58
CA SER A 90 -4.78 18.27 7.46
C SER A 90 -5.42 17.06 6.79
N PHE A 91 -4.68 15.96 6.61
CA PHE A 91 -5.23 14.72 6.06
C PHE A 91 -6.29 14.13 6.98
N ARG A 92 -6.05 14.06 8.28
CA ARG A 92 -7.04 13.60 9.25
C ARG A 92 -8.31 14.44 9.21
N ALA A 93 -8.17 15.77 9.19
CA ALA A 93 -9.30 16.71 9.10
C ALA A 93 -10.06 16.54 7.79
N TYR A 94 -9.36 16.40 6.65
CA TYR A 94 -9.96 16.17 5.34
C TYR A 94 -10.76 14.86 5.31
N ALA A 95 -10.18 13.76 5.77
CA ALA A 95 -10.85 12.47 5.81
C ALA A 95 -12.16 12.54 6.63
N ALA A 96 -12.12 13.18 7.79
CA ALA A 96 -13.29 13.31 8.65
C ALA A 96 -14.31 14.33 8.12
N GLY A 97 -13.89 15.55 7.78
CA GLY A 97 -14.77 16.65 7.41
C GLY A 97 -15.35 16.54 5.99
N ASN A 98 -14.58 16.00 5.03
CA ASN A 98 -15.01 15.93 3.64
C ASN A 98 -15.61 14.56 3.29
N LEU A 99 -15.06 13.48 3.86
CA LEU A 99 -15.41 12.11 3.48
C LEU A 99 -16.18 11.34 4.57
N GLY A 100 -16.26 11.87 5.80
CA GLY A 100 -16.89 11.17 6.92
C GLY A 100 -16.11 9.93 7.39
N LEU A 101 -14.81 9.88 7.12
CA LEU A 101 -13.91 8.79 7.47
C LEU A 101 -13.04 9.21 8.65
N TYR A 102 -13.11 8.47 9.73
CA TYR A 102 -12.48 8.83 11.00
C TYR A 102 -11.29 7.91 11.29
N TYR A 103 -10.13 8.52 11.57
CA TYR A 103 -8.89 7.83 11.91
C TYR A 103 -8.23 8.51 13.10
N ASP A 104 -7.55 7.74 13.93
CA ASP A 104 -6.71 8.28 14.98
C ASP A 104 -5.49 8.96 14.37
N ILE A 105 -5.06 10.07 14.97
CA ILE A 105 -3.88 10.79 14.48
C ILE A 105 -2.62 9.91 14.48
N ALA A 106 -2.52 8.98 15.43
CA ALA A 106 -1.41 8.03 15.48
C ALA A 106 -1.38 7.11 14.26
N ASP A 107 -2.54 6.66 13.75
CA ASP A 107 -2.61 5.82 12.55
C ASP A 107 -2.30 6.62 11.29
N ILE A 108 -2.75 7.87 11.21
CA ILE A 108 -2.36 8.79 10.12
C ILE A 108 -0.84 9.02 10.12
N ARG A 109 -0.23 9.27 11.28
CA ARG A 109 1.24 9.44 11.41
C ARG A 109 1.99 8.19 10.99
N ARG A 110 1.54 6.99 11.42
CA ARG A 110 2.09 5.70 10.98
C ARG A 110 1.96 5.52 9.47
N PHE A 111 0.79 5.83 8.91
CA PHE A 111 0.53 5.74 7.48
C PHE A 111 1.53 6.60 6.68
N ILE A 112 1.64 7.88 7.00
CA ILE A 112 2.55 8.81 6.32
C ILE A 112 4.01 8.42 6.52
N ALA A 113 4.41 8.02 7.74
CA ALA A 113 5.77 7.57 8.02
C ALA A 113 6.13 6.31 7.22
N ASN A 114 5.22 5.36 7.10
CA ASN A 114 5.43 4.15 6.29
C ASN A 114 5.64 4.48 4.80
N LEU A 115 4.88 5.43 4.24
CA LEU A 115 5.07 5.89 2.85
C LEU A 115 6.43 6.55 2.64
N GLY A 116 6.98 7.21 3.66
CA GLY A 116 8.33 7.79 3.62
C GLY A 116 9.45 6.75 3.62
N VAL A 117 9.18 5.52 4.05
CA VAL A 117 10.18 4.44 4.11
C VAL A 117 10.17 3.56 2.87
N SER A 118 8.99 3.22 2.36
CA SER A 118 8.84 2.23 1.30
C SER A 118 7.70 2.59 0.35
N HIS A 119 7.89 2.24 -0.92
CA HIS A 119 6.81 2.31 -1.92
C HIS A 119 5.80 1.15 -1.80
N VAL A 120 6.01 0.22 -0.87
CA VAL A 120 5.07 -0.87 -0.60
C VAL A 120 4.66 -0.83 0.86
N LEU A 121 3.35 -0.72 1.09
CA LEU A 121 2.72 -0.73 2.40
C LEU A 121 1.67 -1.84 2.46
N VAL A 122 1.73 -2.71 3.46
CA VAL A 122 0.67 -3.68 3.78
C VAL A 122 -0.16 -3.14 4.92
N MET A 123 -1.43 -2.85 4.68
CA MET A 123 -2.41 -2.52 5.71
C MET A 123 -3.18 -3.77 6.08
N GLN A 124 -3.02 -4.23 7.30
CA GLN A 124 -3.66 -5.45 7.79
C GLN A 124 -4.55 -5.18 9.02
N GLY A 125 -5.40 -6.13 9.36
CA GLY A 125 -6.32 -6.04 10.50
C GLY A 125 -7.70 -6.59 10.18
N MET A 126 -8.63 -6.46 11.13
CA MET A 126 -9.99 -6.97 10.98
C MET A 126 -10.73 -6.34 9.81
N SER A 127 -11.68 -7.08 9.23
CA SER A 127 -12.54 -6.56 8.16
C SER A 127 -13.36 -5.35 8.64
N GLY A 128 -13.53 -4.36 7.76
CA GLY A 128 -14.34 -3.18 8.05
C GLY A 128 -13.70 -2.14 8.97
N THR A 129 -12.38 -2.18 9.21
CA THR A 129 -11.66 -1.15 9.98
C THR A 129 -11.26 0.08 9.16
N GLY A 130 -11.53 0.09 7.85
CA GLY A 130 -11.31 1.26 6.99
C GLY A 130 -9.97 1.24 6.23
N LYS A 131 -9.33 0.08 6.05
CA LYS A 131 -8.05 -0.06 5.33
C LYS A 131 -8.10 0.54 3.92
N THR A 132 -8.97 0.02 3.07
CA THR A 132 -9.15 0.50 1.69
C THR A 132 -9.59 1.97 1.66
N SER A 133 -10.47 2.34 2.60
CA SER A 133 -10.97 3.73 2.72
C SER A 133 -9.87 4.72 3.11
N LEU A 134 -8.85 4.32 3.89
CA LEU A 134 -7.72 5.19 4.23
C LEU A 134 -6.88 5.52 3.00
N ALA A 135 -6.53 4.53 2.21
CA ALA A 135 -5.78 4.74 0.97
C ALA A 135 -6.60 5.54 -0.06
N TYR A 136 -7.90 5.26 -0.17
CA TYR A 136 -8.82 6.05 -0.99
C TYR A 136 -8.85 7.53 -0.56
N ALA A 137 -9.07 7.77 0.74
CA ALA A 137 -9.11 9.13 1.30
C ALA A 137 -7.79 9.88 1.07
N PHE A 138 -6.67 9.18 1.11
CA PHE A 138 -5.37 9.78 0.86
C PHE A 138 -5.23 10.25 -0.59
N GLY A 139 -5.62 9.43 -1.58
CA GLY A 139 -5.62 9.84 -2.98
C GLY A 139 -6.52 11.07 -3.23
N GLU A 140 -7.72 11.09 -2.63
CA GLU A 140 -8.62 12.25 -2.69
C GLU A 140 -7.99 13.49 -2.07
N PHE A 141 -7.31 13.34 -0.94
CA PHE A 141 -6.67 14.45 -0.23
C PHE A 141 -5.50 15.06 -1.01
N ILE A 142 -4.65 14.24 -1.63
CA ILE A 142 -3.52 14.73 -2.44
C ILE A 142 -3.94 15.22 -3.84
N GLY A 143 -5.23 15.09 -4.21
CA GLY A 143 -5.75 15.54 -5.48
C GLY A 143 -5.51 14.59 -6.67
N ASN A 144 -5.01 13.39 -6.40
CA ASN A 144 -4.83 12.32 -7.38
C ASN A 144 -5.50 11.03 -6.87
N PRO A 145 -6.74 10.74 -7.33
CA PRO A 145 -7.53 9.62 -6.82
C PRO A 145 -6.79 8.28 -6.90
N SER A 146 -6.83 7.51 -5.82
CA SER A 146 -6.19 6.20 -5.74
C SER A 146 -6.80 5.21 -6.74
N VAL A 147 -5.96 4.43 -7.39
CA VAL A 147 -6.38 3.32 -8.23
C VAL A 147 -6.62 2.10 -7.37
N ILE A 148 -7.84 1.57 -7.37
CA ILE A 148 -8.18 0.36 -6.61
C ILE A 148 -8.19 -0.82 -7.56
N VAL A 149 -7.31 -1.78 -7.29
CA VAL A 149 -7.15 -3.03 -8.04
C VAL A 149 -7.64 -4.18 -7.15
N PRO A 150 -8.86 -4.70 -7.39
CA PRO A 150 -9.37 -5.85 -6.65
C PRO A 150 -8.62 -7.11 -7.09
N ILE A 151 -7.91 -7.72 -6.15
CA ILE A 151 -7.15 -8.95 -6.42
C ILE A 151 -8.11 -10.13 -6.51
N GLN A 152 -7.86 -11.05 -7.44
CA GLN A 152 -8.69 -12.23 -7.64
C GLN A 152 -7.98 -13.50 -7.17
N PRO A 153 -8.71 -14.49 -6.64
CA PRO A 153 -8.14 -15.72 -6.08
C PRO A 153 -7.28 -16.53 -7.08
N MET A 154 -7.52 -16.35 -8.37
CA MET A 154 -6.82 -17.09 -9.44
C MET A 154 -5.51 -16.45 -9.88
N TRP A 155 -5.17 -15.26 -9.41
CA TRP A 155 -3.97 -14.54 -9.84
C TRP A 155 -2.68 -15.27 -9.44
N LYS A 156 -1.79 -15.44 -10.40
CA LYS A 156 -0.52 -16.16 -10.22
C LYS A 156 0.66 -15.47 -10.89
N GLU A 157 0.40 -14.55 -11.81
CA GLU A 157 1.43 -13.95 -12.64
C GLU A 157 1.30 -12.43 -12.70
N ARG A 158 2.37 -11.73 -13.03
CA ARG A 158 2.34 -10.27 -13.22
C ARG A 158 1.37 -9.82 -14.32
N THR A 159 1.12 -10.68 -15.30
CA THR A 159 0.16 -10.43 -16.39
C THR A 159 -1.26 -10.20 -15.89
N ASP A 160 -1.59 -10.74 -14.73
CA ASP A 160 -2.86 -10.47 -14.06
C ASP A 160 -2.97 -9.01 -13.61
N LEU A 161 -1.82 -8.37 -13.27
CA LEU A 161 -1.76 -6.96 -12.85
C LEU A 161 -1.65 -5.98 -14.00
N ILE A 162 -0.78 -6.26 -15.00
CA ILE A 162 -0.44 -5.29 -16.04
C ILE A 162 -1.14 -5.56 -17.37
N GLY A 163 -1.72 -6.77 -17.54
CA GLY A 163 -2.33 -7.19 -18.80
C GLY A 163 -1.40 -8.04 -19.67
N TYR A 164 -1.89 -8.39 -20.83
CA TYR A 164 -1.21 -9.31 -21.75
C TYR A 164 -1.55 -9.01 -23.21
N TYR A 165 -0.67 -9.42 -24.13
CA TYR A 165 -0.90 -9.31 -25.55
C TYR A 165 -1.83 -10.44 -26.03
N ASN A 166 -2.90 -10.06 -26.75
CA ASN A 166 -3.85 -11.00 -27.31
C ASN A 166 -3.52 -11.24 -28.81
N GLU A 167 -3.05 -12.45 -29.11
CA GLU A 167 -2.62 -12.84 -30.47
C GLU A 167 -3.76 -12.82 -31.50
N PHE A 168 -5.02 -13.02 -31.08
CA PHE A 168 -6.17 -13.03 -31.99
C PHE A 168 -6.59 -11.63 -32.40
N THR A 169 -6.69 -10.72 -31.42
CA THR A 169 -7.10 -9.32 -31.67
C THR A 169 -5.93 -8.44 -32.09
N LYS A 170 -4.69 -8.93 -31.97
CA LYS A 170 -3.44 -8.17 -32.17
C LYS A 170 -3.41 -6.89 -31.31
N ARG A 171 -4.03 -6.93 -30.12
CA ARG A 171 -4.07 -5.83 -29.15
C ARG A 171 -3.56 -6.29 -27.80
N PHE A 172 -3.04 -5.34 -27.02
CA PHE A 172 -2.70 -5.58 -25.64
C PHE A 172 -3.96 -5.33 -24.79
N ASN A 173 -4.30 -6.29 -23.92
CA ASN A 173 -5.36 -6.12 -22.91
C ASN A 173 -4.77 -5.36 -21.74
N GLU A 174 -4.92 -4.02 -21.78
CA GLU A 174 -4.33 -3.11 -20.81
C GLU A 174 -5.15 -3.11 -19.52
N THR A 175 -4.47 -2.96 -18.39
CA THR A 175 -5.11 -2.78 -17.09
C THR A 175 -5.02 -1.32 -16.65
N LEU A 176 -5.90 -0.93 -15.73
CA LEU A 176 -5.86 0.40 -15.14
C LEU A 176 -4.54 0.65 -14.38
N LEU A 177 -3.94 -0.38 -13.78
CA LEU A 177 -2.63 -0.26 -13.14
C LEU A 177 -1.55 0.10 -14.18
N LEU A 178 -1.51 -0.60 -15.31
CA LEU A 178 -0.55 -0.31 -16.37
C LEU A 178 -0.72 1.12 -16.90
N GLU A 179 -1.96 1.56 -17.14
CA GLU A 179 -2.27 2.93 -17.56
C GLU A 179 -1.74 3.95 -16.56
N LYS A 180 -1.99 3.74 -15.26
CA LYS A 180 -1.55 4.69 -14.22
C LYS A 180 -0.04 4.66 -13.98
N MET A 181 0.62 3.53 -14.12
CA MET A 181 2.08 3.47 -14.15
C MET A 181 2.65 4.24 -15.35
N TYR A 182 2.00 4.15 -16.48
CA TYR A 182 2.38 4.88 -17.69
C TYR A 182 2.20 6.39 -17.52
N GLU A 183 1.04 6.82 -17.01
CA GLU A 183 0.71 8.22 -16.69
C GLU A 183 1.70 8.82 -15.69
N ALA A 184 2.05 8.07 -14.64
CA ALA A 184 2.97 8.51 -13.58
C ALA A 184 4.39 8.83 -14.10
N ASN A 185 4.81 8.27 -15.23
CA ASN A 185 6.09 8.58 -15.85
C ASN A 185 6.11 9.95 -16.58
N TYR A 186 4.98 10.65 -16.70
CA TYR A 186 4.88 11.97 -17.32
C TYR A 186 4.98 13.14 -16.35
N ASN A 187 4.74 12.91 -15.06
CA ASN A 187 4.61 13.99 -14.08
C ASN A 187 5.20 13.60 -12.72
N GLN A 188 5.09 14.50 -11.75
CA GLN A 188 5.61 14.32 -10.39
C GLN A 188 4.50 14.21 -9.34
N ASP A 189 3.24 14.03 -9.74
CA ASP A 189 2.15 13.80 -8.80
C ASP A 189 2.40 12.52 -8.00
N MET A 190 1.94 12.47 -6.78
CA MET A 190 1.95 11.23 -6.01
C MET A 190 0.82 10.32 -6.51
N TYR A 191 1.16 9.07 -6.83
CA TYR A 191 0.22 8.04 -7.25
C TYR A 191 0.07 6.98 -6.18
N VAL A 192 -1.15 6.57 -5.92
CA VAL A 192 -1.45 5.47 -4.99
C VAL A 192 -2.22 4.38 -5.71
N THR A 193 -1.67 3.19 -5.71
CA THR A 193 -2.35 1.98 -6.18
C THR A 193 -2.68 1.10 -5.00
N VAL A 194 -3.95 0.77 -4.84
CA VAL A 194 -4.45 -0.10 -3.78
C VAL A 194 -4.63 -1.51 -4.35
N LEU A 195 -3.87 -2.46 -3.85
CA LEU A 195 -4.06 -3.89 -4.11
C LEU A 195 -5.07 -4.40 -3.07
N ASP A 196 -6.36 -4.36 -3.42
CA ASP A 196 -7.43 -4.64 -2.46
C ASP A 196 -7.59 -6.13 -2.25
N GLU A 197 -7.65 -6.54 -0.97
CA GLU A 197 -7.61 -7.95 -0.54
C GLU A 197 -6.40 -8.70 -1.12
N MET A 198 -5.20 -8.09 -1.02
CA MET A 198 -4.00 -8.59 -1.68
C MET A 198 -3.65 -10.04 -1.36
N ASN A 199 -4.07 -10.54 -0.22
CA ASN A 199 -3.77 -11.91 0.24
C ASN A 199 -4.88 -12.93 -0.09
N ILE A 200 -5.87 -12.58 -0.90
CA ILE A 200 -6.81 -13.55 -1.47
C ILE A 200 -6.14 -14.45 -2.53
N ALA A 201 -5.02 -13.97 -3.10
CA ALA A 201 -4.08 -14.73 -3.90
C ALA A 201 -2.68 -14.66 -3.28
N ARG A 202 -1.74 -15.50 -3.72
CA ARG A 202 -0.37 -15.48 -3.18
C ARG A 202 0.40 -14.29 -3.72
N VAL A 203 0.64 -13.28 -2.87
CA VAL A 203 1.31 -12.03 -3.19
C VAL A 203 2.69 -12.24 -3.82
N GLU A 204 3.44 -13.20 -3.30
CA GLU A 204 4.78 -13.55 -3.77
C GLU A 204 4.82 -14.14 -5.20
N TYR A 205 3.67 -14.39 -5.83
CA TYR A 205 3.60 -14.83 -7.21
C TYR A 205 3.27 -13.67 -8.14
N TYR A 206 2.12 -13.05 -8.00
CA TYR A 206 1.69 -12.02 -8.94
C TYR A 206 2.42 -10.68 -8.76
N PHE A 207 2.98 -10.40 -7.56
CA PHE A 207 3.66 -9.14 -7.24
C PHE A 207 5.20 -9.28 -7.08
N ALA A 208 5.76 -10.47 -7.29
CA ALA A 208 7.18 -10.78 -7.07
C ALA A 208 8.14 -9.86 -7.83
N GLU A 209 7.86 -9.61 -9.11
CA GLU A 209 8.72 -8.80 -9.96
C GLU A 209 8.73 -7.34 -9.51
N PHE A 210 7.59 -6.79 -9.09
CA PHE A 210 7.50 -5.45 -8.51
C PHE A 210 8.34 -5.33 -7.24
N LEU A 211 8.21 -6.31 -6.33
CA LEU A 211 9.01 -6.33 -5.11
C LEU A 211 10.52 -6.37 -5.40
N SER A 212 10.93 -7.10 -6.42
CA SER A 212 12.34 -7.22 -6.81
C SER A 212 12.86 -5.93 -7.45
N LEU A 213 12.09 -5.33 -8.35
CA LEU A 213 12.44 -4.06 -8.99
C LEU A 213 12.52 -2.91 -8.00
N LEU A 214 11.59 -2.84 -7.04
CA LEU A 214 11.58 -1.78 -6.03
C LEU A 214 12.77 -1.85 -5.07
N GLU A 215 13.46 -3.00 -4.97
CA GLU A 215 14.70 -3.16 -4.20
C GLU A 215 15.96 -2.68 -4.91
N LEU A 216 15.93 -2.53 -6.24
CA LEU A 216 17.08 -2.03 -6.97
C LEU A 216 17.48 -0.64 -6.45
N PRO A 217 18.75 -0.43 -6.07
CA PRO A 217 19.21 0.85 -5.51
C PRO A 217 19.02 2.02 -6.46
N ASN A 218 19.26 1.77 -7.75
CA ASN A 218 19.11 2.76 -8.80
C ASN A 218 17.71 2.71 -9.43
N PRO A 219 16.85 3.72 -9.22
CA PRO A 219 15.51 3.77 -9.82
C PRO A 219 15.52 3.76 -11.36
N GLU A 220 16.61 4.22 -11.99
CA GLU A 220 16.74 4.24 -13.45
C GLU A 220 16.87 2.83 -14.06
N GLU A 221 17.11 1.82 -13.27
CA GLU A 221 17.22 0.42 -13.71
C GLU A 221 15.91 -0.37 -13.51
N ARG A 222 14.88 0.25 -12.93
CA ARG A 222 13.61 -0.39 -12.59
C ARG A 222 12.68 -0.43 -13.79
N TYR A 223 12.84 -1.41 -14.66
CA TYR A 223 12.01 -1.60 -15.84
C TYR A 223 11.25 -2.92 -15.79
N LEU A 224 9.96 -2.84 -16.13
CA LEU A 224 9.07 -4.00 -16.28
C LEU A 224 8.85 -4.26 -17.77
N THR A 225 9.06 -5.50 -18.22
CA THR A 225 8.81 -5.88 -19.62
C THR A 225 7.30 -6.04 -19.84
N VAL A 226 6.75 -5.27 -20.76
CA VAL A 226 5.32 -5.32 -21.13
C VAL A 226 5.14 -6.21 -22.36
N VAL A 227 5.97 -6.01 -23.38
CA VAL A 227 5.99 -6.78 -24.63
C VAL A 227 7.42 -7.12 -25.04
N SER A 228 7.59 -8.20 -25.79
CA SER A 228 8.91 -8.69 -26.19
C SER A 228 9.48 -8.01 -27.46
N ASP A 229 8.61 -7.42 -28.26
CA ASP A 229 8.95 -6.75 -29.51
C ASP A 229 8.50 -5.29 -29.47
N THR A 230 9.07 -4.46 -30.35
CA THR A 230 8.75 -3.03 -30.47
C THR A 230 8.15 -2.72 -31.83
N TRP A 231 7.10 -1.91 -31.83
CA TRP A 231 6.46 -1.42 -33.03
C TRP A 231 6.58 0.11 -33.08
N ALA A 232 6.70 0.67 -34.29
CA ALA A 232 6.77 2.13 -34.47
C ALA A 232 5.53 2.88 -33.95
N SER A 233 4.40 2.18 -33.81
CA SER A 233 3.14 2.71 -33.27
C SER A 233 2.97 2.49 -31.77
N ASP A 234 3.97 1.95 -31.06
CA ASP A 234 3.89 1.77 -29.62
C ASP A 234 3.94 3.12 -28.87
N PRO A 235 3.33 3.22 -27.69
CA PRO A 235 3.31 4.42 -26.86
C PRO A 235 4.70 4.94 -26.50
N VAL A 236 4.87 6.25 -26.42
CA VAL A 236 6.17 6.96 -26.33
C VAL A 236 7.00 6.57 -25.09
N GLN A 237 6.35 6.29 -23.95
CA GLN A 237 7.04 5.92 -22.70
C GLN A 237 7.38 4.41 -22.62
N LEU A 238 6.95 3.59 -23.57
CA LEU A 238 7.43 2.22 -23.69
C LEU A 238 8.77 2.23 -24.44
N LYS A 239 9.85 1.96 -23.71
CA LYS A 239 11.20 1.87 -24.28
C LYS A 239 11.59 0.42 -24.44
N ASP A 240 11.81 -0.01 -25.68
CA ASP A 240 12.13 -1.40 -26.00
C ASP A 240 11.12 -2.40 -25.42
N GLY A 241 9.82 -2.09 -25.54
CA GLY A 241 8.73 -2.92 -24.99
C GLY A 241 8.65 -2.93 -23.46
N ARG A 242 9.38 -2.04 -22.76
CA ARG A 242 9.44 -1.98 -21.30
C ARG A 242 8.91 -0.66 -20.77
N ILE A 243 8.26 -0.70 -19.61
CA ILE A 243 7.85 0.47 -18.85
C ILE A 243 8.75 0.67 -17.63
N LYS A 244 9.17 1.90 -17.38
CA LYS A 244 9.86 2.26 -16.14
C LYS A 244 8.89 2.20 -14.98
N LEU A 245 9.27 1.55 -13.88
CA LEU A 245 8.49 1.57 -12.64
C LEU A 245 8.57 2.98 -12.02
N PRO A 246 7.43 3.70 -11.88
CA PRO A 246 7.45 5.09 -11.45
C PRO A 246 7.96 5.26 -10.03
N VAL A 247 8.82 6.24 -9.81
CA VAL A 247 9.34 6.60 -8.47
C VAL A 247 8.34 7.37 -7.62
N ASN A 248 7.26 7.82 -8.22
CA ASN A 248 6.18 8.61 -7.60
C ASN A 248 4.90 7.79 -7.36
N MET A 249 5.00 6.46 -7.42
CA MET A 249 3.87 5.55 -7.19
C MET A 249 4.10 4.67 -5.97
N TRP A 250 3.10 4.60 -5.09
CA TRP A 250 3.04 3.73 -3.91
C TRP A 250 2.02 2.63 -4.11
N PHE A 251 2.39 1.41 -3.73
CA PHE A 251 1.53 0.24 -3.73
C PHE A 251 1.08 -0.06 -2.30
N ILE A 252 -0.22 0.02 -2.06
CA ILE A 252 -0.82 -0.21 -0.75
C ILE A 252 -1.67 -1.47 -0.83
N GLY A 253 -1.21 -2.56 -0.22
CA GLY A 253 -1.97 -3.79 -0.13
C GLY A 253 -2.89 -3.77 1.09
N THR A 254 -4.16 -4.11 0.94
CA THR A 254 -5.04 -4.41 2.07
C THR A 254 -5.08 -5.92 2.30
N ALA A 255 -4.98 -6.35 3.55
CA ALA A 255 -5.02 -7.76 3.92
C ALA A 255 -5.97 -7.97 5.09
N ASN A 256 -6.77 -9.02 5.02
CA ASN A 256 -7.57 -9.49 6.12
C ASN A 256 -6.87 -10.70 6.76
N ASN A 257 -6.90 -10.78 8.11
CA ASN A 257 -6.37 -11.90 8.86
C ASN A 257 -7.50 -12.87 9.16
N ASP A 258 -8.09 -13.46 8.12
CA ASP A 258 -9.14 -14.47 8.24
C ASP A 258 -8.68 -15.80 7.59
N ASP A 259 -9.36 -16.90 7.96
CA ASP A 259 -9.00 -18.25 7.53
C ASP A 259 -9.20 -18.50 6.02
N SER A 260 -9.84 -17.58 5.30
CA SER A 260 -10.12 -17.69 3.87
C SER A 260 -9.00 -17.13 2.97
N THR A 261 -7.98 -16.50 3.56
CA THR A 261 -6.91 -15.81 2.85
C THR A 261 -5.55 -16.50 3.04
N PHE A 262 -4.62 -16.24 2.10
CA PHE A 262 -3.26 -16.76 2.22
C PHE A 262 -2.43 -15.94 3.21
N ALA A 263 -1.56 -16.62 3.97
CA ALA A 263 -0.54 -15.95 4.76
C ALA A 263 0.43 -15.19 3.83
N ILE A 264 0.71 -13.94 4.17
CA ILE A 264 1.70 -13.14 3.45
C ILE A 264 3.09 -13.62 3.89
N SER A 265 3.95 -13.96 2.93
CA SER A 265 5.28 -14.49 3.21
C SER A 265 6.24 -13.43 3.75
N ASP A 266 7.29 -13.88 4.46
CA ASP A 266 8.36 -13.01 4.96
C ASP A 266 9.06 -12.22 3.85
N LYS A 267 9.13 -12.80 2.63
CA LYS A 267 9.70 -12.11 1.46
C LYS A 267 8.97 -10.81 1.12
N VAL A 268 7.67 -10.75 1.35
CA VAL A 268 6.86 -9.54 1.17
C VAL A 268 7.04 -8.61 2.36
N TYR A 269 6.92 -9.13 3.59
CA TYR A 269 7.03 -8.32 4.80
C TYR A 269 8.41 -7.69 4.99
N ASP A 270 9.49 -8.32 4.55
CA ASP A 270 10.83 -7.73 4.62
C ASP A 270 10.97 -6.50 3.71
N ARG A 271 10.20 -6.43 2.62
CA ARG A 271 10.25 -5.36 1.61
C ARG A 271 9.20 -4.29 1.82
N ALA A 272 8.02 -4.68 2.29
CA ALA A 272 6.91 -3.77 2.57
C ALA A 272 7.00 -3.18 3.98
N MET A 273 6.47 -1.99 4.19
CA MET A 273 6.11 -1.52 5.53
C MET A 273 4.75 -2.09 5.92
N VAL A 274 4.43 -2.08 7.22
CA VAL A 274 3.19 -2.67 7.75
C VAL A 274 2.46 -1.67 8.63
N LEU A 275 1.15 -1.55 8.41
CA LEU A 275 0.24 -0.76 9.24
C LEU A 275 -0.91 -1.65 9.71
N ASP A 276 -1.02 -1.86 11.02
CA ASP A 276 -2.16 -2.54 11.63
C ASP A 276 -3.29 -1.54 11.88
N LEU A 277 -4.48 -1.84 11.34
CA LEU A 277 -5.71 -1.09 11.58
C LEU A 277 -6.73 -2.03 12.25
N ASP A 278 -6.58 -2.25 13.55
CA ASP A 278 -7.40 -3.19 14.32
C ASP A 278 -8.61 -2.54 14.99
N ARG A 279 -8.64 -1.20 15.05
CA ARG A 279 -9.68 -0.44 15.73
C ARG A 279 -10.28 0.62 14.82
N LYS A 280 -11.56 0.88 15.01
CA LYS A 280 -12.21 2.05 14.42
C LYS A 280 -11.99 3.25 15.34
N ALA A 281 -11.57 4.37 14.78
CA ALA A 281 -11.47 5.61 15.52
C ALA A 281 -12.86 6.12 15.94
N GLU A 282 -12.91 6.82 17.05
CA GLU A 282 -14.10 7.52 17.48
C GLU A 282 -14.41 8.71 16.54
N ARG A 283 -15.69 9.00 16.39
CA ARG A 283 -16.13 10.13 15.57
C ARG A 283 -15.79 11.43 16.29
N PHE A 284 -15.29 12.39 15.54
CA PHE A 284 -15.03 13.74 16.03
C PHE A 284 -15.53 14.78 15.02
N VAL A 285 -15.73 16.02 15.48
CA VAL A 285 -16.17 17.10 14.61
C VAL A 285 -14.93 17.67 13.89
N ALA A 286 -14.97 17.69 12.58
CA ALA A 286 -13.94 18.31 11.74
C ALA A 286 -14.58 19.21 10.69
N PRO A 287 -14.05 20.41 10.44
CA PRO A 287 -14.50 21.25 9.35
C PRO A 287 -14.12 20.62 8.00
N LYS A 288 -14.83 20.99 6.95
CA LYS A 288 -14.35 20.70 5.58
C LYS A 288 -13.07 21.47 5.31
N THR A 289 -12.10 20.81 4.75
CA THR A 289 -10.78 21.37 4.45
C THR A 289 -10.44 21.19 2.97
N GLU A 290 -9.51 22.01 2.48
CA GLU A 290 -9.01 21.89 1.11
C GLU A 290 -8.09 20.67 0.94
N ARG A 291 -7.97 20.22 -0.29
CA ARG A 291 -6.95 19.25 -0.72
C ARG A 291 -5.55 19.87 -0.61
N ILE A 292 -4.56 19.04 -0.34
CA ILE A 292 -3.15 19.44 -0.35
C ILE A 292 -2.43 18.63 -1.43
N CYS A 293 -2.29 19.21 -2.62
CA CYS A 293 -1.48 18.61 -3.68
C CYS A 293 0.01 18.68 -3.29
N LEU A 294 0.66 17.52 -3.30
CA LEU A 294 2.07 17.37 -2.96
C LEU A 294 2.75 16.57 -4.06
N SER A 295 3.90 17.06 -4.57
CA SER A 295 4.70 16.27 -5.49
C SER A 295 5.49 15.19 -4.75
N ALA A 296 5.77 14.09 -5.43
CA ALA A 296 6.60 13.01 -4.87
C ALA A 296 8.00 13.50 -4.50
N GLU A 297 8.59 14.40 -5.30
CA GLU A 297 9.87 15.04 -4.99
C GLU A 297 9.81 15.84 -3.69
N ARG A 298 8.73 16.63 -3.49
CA ARG A 298 8.56 17.39 -2.24
C ARG A 298 8.37 16.45 -1.05
N PHE A 299 7.62 15.37 -1.20
CA PHE A 299 7.46 14.38 -0.14
C PHE A 299 8.79 13.70 0.22
N ALA A 300 9.58 13.33 -0.78
CA ALA A 300 10.92 12.78 -0.56
C ALA A 300 11.83 13.77 0.18
N LYS A 301 11.81 15.05 -0.20
CA LYS A 301 12.58 16.11 0.47
C LYS A 301 12.15 16.32 1.92
N LEU A 302 10.85 16.25 2.23
CA LEU A 302 10.36 16.30 3.61
C LEU A 302 10.87 15.11 4.43
N THR A 303 10.92 13.92 3.83
CA THR A 303 11.46 12.70 4.46
C THR A 303 12.97 12.84 4.72
N GLU A 304 13.73 13.32 3.74
CA GLU A 304 15.18 13.56 3.89
C GLU A 304 15.48 14.58 4.99
N THR A 305 14.74 15.69 5.02
CA THR A 305 14.85 16.71 6.06
C THR A 305 14.56 16.11 7.44
N ALA A 306 13.51 15.30 7.57
CA ALA A 306 13.20 14.60 8.81
C ALA A 306 14.35 13.70 9.28
N MET A 307 14.98 12.96 8.36
CA MET A 307 16.13 12.09 8.69
C MET A 307 17.36 12.88 9.16
N GLN A 308 17.54 14.12 8.72
CA GLN A 308 18.62 15.00 9.15
C GLN A 308 18.33 15.62 10.52
N GLU A 309 17.09 16.02 10.78
CA GLU A 309 16.70 16.76 11.98
C GLU A 309 16.39 15.84 13.18
N TYR A 310 15.84 14.66 12.93
CA TYR A 310 15.29 13.77 13.97
C TYR A 310 15.97 12.39 13.99
N ALA A 311 17.29 12.36 13.95
CA ALA A 311 18.02 11.08 14.02
C ALA A 311 17.67 10.30 15.29
N VAL A 312 17.65 8.96 15.20
CA VAL A 312 17.47 8.07 16.36
C VAL A 312 18.46 8.44 17.47
N SER A 313 17.96 8.67 18.67
CA SER A 313 18.77 9.11 19.81
C SER A 313 19.89 8.11 20.14
N SER A 314 21.03 8.62 20.63
CA SER A 314 22.16 7.77 21.02
C SER A 314 21.79 6.74 22.09
N ARG A 315 20.86 7.09 22.98
CA ARG A 315 20.33 6.18 24.00
C ARG A 315 19.56 5.02 23.36
N ASN A 316 18.64 5.31 22.45
CA ASN A 316 17.84 4.28 21.81
C ASN A 316 18.63 3.47 20.81
N ARG A 317 19.65 4.04 20.18
CA ARG A 317 20.59 3.30 19.33
C ARG A 317 21.38 2.24 20.14
N LYS A 318 21.82 2.56 21.35
CA LYS A 318 22.44 1.58 22.25
C LYS A 318 21.47 0.49 22.68
N ARG A 319 20.22 0.86 23.00
CA ARG A 319 19.17 -0.11 23.36
C ARG A 319 18.87 -1.08 22.20
N LEU A 320 18.82 -0.56 20.96
CA LEU A 320 18.67 -1.40 19.78
C LEU A 320 19.80 -2.40 19.61
N GLN A 321 21.05 -1.98 19.82
CA GLN A 321 22.21 -2.88 19.76
C GLN A 321 22.14 -3.98 20.82
N MET A 322 21.73 -3.62 22.06
CA MET A 322 21.58 -4.59 23.14
C MET A 322 20.43 -5.57 22.86
N LEU A 323 19.31 -5.08 22.30
CA LEU A 323 18.20 -5.94 21.92
C LEU A 323 18.56 -6.87 20.76
N ASP A 324 19.28 -6.38 19.75
CA ASP A 324 19.77 -7.21 18.63
C ASP A 324 20.67 -8.35 19.14
N GLN A 325 21.62 -8.03 20.01
CA GLN A 325 22.48 -9.03 20.63
C GLN A 325 21.68 -10.10 21.39
N TYR A 326 20.72 -9.68 22.20
CA TYR A 326 19.85 -10.60 22.94
C TYR A 326 19.05 -11.52 21.99
N LEU A 327 18.49 -10.96 20.90
CA LEU A 327 17.72 -11.73 19.93
C LEU A 327 18.61 -12.71 19.13
N ILE A 328 19.86 -12.34 18.84
CA ILE A 328 20.82 -13.25 18.20
C ILE A 328 21.13 -14.43 19.14
N GLU A 329 21.43 -14.16 20.40
CA GLU A 329 21.84 -15.18 21.37
C GLU A 329 20.72 -16.17 21.72
N HIS A 330 19.50 -15.64 21.87
CA HIS A 330 18.38 -16.44 22.34
C HIS A 330 17.45 -16.95 21.23
N PHE A 331 17.34 -16.26 20.09
CA PHE A 331 16.35 -16.57 19.06
C PHE A 331 16.96 -16.75 17.66
N HIS A 332 18.26 -16.55 17.49
CA HIS A 332 18.94 -16.56 16.18
C HIS A 332 18.30 -15.59 15.17
N ILE A 333 17.78 -14.48 15.65
CA ILE A 333 17.20 -13.40 14.86
C ILE A 333 18.10 -12.17 14.97
N THR A 334 18.35 -11.51 13.84
CA THR A 334 19.07 -10.23 13.78
C THR A 334 18.27 -9.19 13.01
N PHE A 335 18.49 -7.91 13.32
CA PHE A 335 17.84 -6.80 12.60
C PHE A 335 18.29 -6.73 11.14
N GLY A 336 19.54 -7.03 10.85
CA GLY A 336 20.10 -6.91 9.50
C GLY A 336 20.10 -5.47 8.96
N ASN A 337 20.85 -5.25 7.88
CA ASN A 337 21.03 -3.90 7.31
C ASN A 337 19.73 -3.29 6.78
N ARG A 338 18.83 -4.10 6.22
CA ARG A 338 17.54 -3.64 5.68
C ARG A 338 16.64 -3.08 6.78
N ILE A 339 16.47 -3.83 7.86
CA ILE A 339 15.64 -3.39 9.01
C ILE A 339 16.25 -2.14 9.65
N MET A 340 17.56 -2.09 9.83
CA MET A 340 18.24 -0.90 10.35
C MET A 340 18.05 0.32 9.46
N LYS A 341 18.09 0.17 8.13
CA LYS A 341 17.77 1.25 7.19
C LYS A 341 16.31 1.72 7.36
N GLN A 342 15.36 0.78 7.47
CA GLN A 342 13.95 1.11 7.70
C GLN A 342 13.75 1.84 9.03
N ILE A 343 14.37 1.39 10.12
CA ILE A 343 14.35 2.04 11.45
C ILE A 343 14.87 3.48 11.35
N ASN A 344 16.05 3.66 10.72
CA ASN A 344 16.70 4.96 10.59
C ASN A 344 15.94 5.95 9.68
N THR A 345 14.96 5.49 8.91
CA THR A 345 14.06 6.35 8.12
C THR A 345 12.72 6.52 8.85
N TYR A 346 12.10 5.43 9.32
CA TYR A 346 10.77 5.45 9.91
C TYR A 346 10.67 6.33 11.15
N ILE A 347 11.60 6.16 12.09
CA ILE A 347 11.58 6.91 13.36
C ILE A 347 11.66 8.42 13.14
N PRO A 348 12.64 8.96 12.40
CA PRO A 348 12.70 10.39 12.09
C PRO A 348 11.44 10.92 11.41
N VAL A 349 10.91 10.20 10.41
CA VAL A 349 9.71 10.63 9.69
C VAL A 349 8.49 10.62 10.61
N TYR A 350 8.35 9.61 11.47
CA TYR A 350 7.25 9.56 12.43
C TYR A 350 7.32 10.71 13.45
N ILE A 351 8.53 11.06 13.93
CA ILE A 351 8.74 12.22 14.80
C ILE A 351 8.37 13.53 14.08
N ALA A 352 8.81 13.67 12.83
CA ALA A 352 8.47 14.84 12.00
C ALA A 352 6.97 14.94 11.71
N CYS A 353 6.23 13.82 11.71
CA CYS A 353 4.76 13.79 11.70
C CYS A 353 4.11 14.22 13.03
N GLY A 354 4.89 14.57 14.06
CA GLY A 354 4.44 14.95 15.38
C GLY A 354 4.26 13.78 16.35
N GLY A 355 4.94 12.65 16.08
CA GLY A 355 4.94 11.46 16.94
C GLY A 355 6.08 11.44 17.95
N ASP A 356 6.14 10.38 18.77
CA ASP A 356 7.17 10.11 19.76
C ASP A 356 8.15 9.02 19.31
N GLU A 357 9.44 9.16 19.68
CA GLU A 357 10.50 8.23 19.28
C GLU A 357 10.26 6.80 19.79
N LEU A 358 9.84 6.64 21.06
CA LEU A 358 9.64 5.31 21.65
C LEU A 358 8.41 4.63 21.07
N ILE A 359 7.35 5.39 20.75
CA ILE A 359 6.17 4.86 20.06
C ILE A 359 6.52 4.39 18.66
N ALA A 360 7.33 5.16 17.91
CA ALA A 360 7.82 4.75 16.60
C ALA A 360 8.68 3.49 16.67
N LEU A 361 9.54 3.42 17.67
CA LEU A 361 10.42 2.29 17.91
C LEU A 361 9.61 1.02 18.21
N ASP A 362 8.65 1.12 19.11
CA ASP A 362 7.75 0.02 19.47
C ASP A 362 7.01 -0.50 18.23
N ASP A 363 6.42 0.40 17.46
CA ASP A 363 5.66 0.06 16.26
C ASP A 363 6.51 -0.70 15.22
N ILE A 364 7.69 -0.18 14.88
CA ILE A 364 8.53 -0.81 13.85
C ILE A 364 9.16 -2.11 14.33
N LEU A 365 9.56 -2.20 15.61
CA LEU A 365 10.13 -3.42 16.17
C LEU A 365 9.09 -4.53 16.27
N ALA A 366 7.87 -4.22 16.70
CA ALA A 366 6.78 -5.20 16.75
C ALA A 366 6.55 -5.84 15.38
N LYS A 367 6.54 -5.05 14.31
CA LYS A 367 6.19 -5.47 12.95
C LYS A 367 7.33 -6.07 12.15
N LYS A 368 8.58 -5.65 12.42
CA LYS A 368 9.74 -6.08 11.63
C LYS A 368 10.65 -7.08 12.33
N VAL A 369 10.65 -7.07 13.65
CA VAL A 369 11.56 -7.88 14.44
C VAL A 369 10.81 -8.94 15.23
N ILE A 370 9.87 -8.52 16.09
CA ILE A 370 9.14 -9.45 16.96
C ILE A 370 8.30 -10.43 16.14
N ARG A 371 7.73 -9.98 15.02
CA ARG A 371 6.99 -10.86 14.09
C ARG A 371 7.82 -12.07 13.62
N LYS A 372 9.13 -11.94 13.45
CA LYS A 372 10.00 -13.06 13.05
C LYS A 372 10.04 -14.20 14.07
N LEU A 373 9.60 -13.95 15.30
CA LEU A 373 9.45 -15.02 16.31
C LEU A 373 8.34 -16.02 15.94
N GLU A 374 7.42 -15.69 15.01
CA GLU A 374 6.39 -16.62 14.49
C GLU A 374 7.00 -17.88 13.86
N THR A 375 8.22 -17.78 13.34
CA THR A 375 8.94 -18.91 12.72
C THR A 375 9.68 -19.80 13.71
N GLN A 376 9.72 -19.42 14.98
CA GLN A 376 10.43 -20.16 16.03
C GLN A 376 9.65 -21.40 16.48
N ASN A 377 10.35 -22.37 17.05
CA ASN A 377 9.69 -23.53 17.64
C ASN A 377 8.74 -23.08 18.75
N PRO A 378 7.45 -23.48 18.70
CA PRO A 378 6.43 -23.04 19.67
C PRO A 378 6.80 -23.33 21.13
N ILE A 379 7.34 -24.52 21.41
CA ILE A 379 7.74 -24.92 22.79
C ILE A 379 8.86 -24.03 23.30
N TYR A 380 9.84 -23.76 22.46
CA TYR A 380 10.95 -22.87 22.79
C TYR A 380 10.45 -21.45 23.06
N LEU A 381 9.62 -20.92 22.16
CA LEU A 381 9.04 -19.57 22.28
C LEU A 381 8.22 -19.42 23.57
N ARG A 382 7.41 -20.41 23.92
CA ARG A 382 6.63 -20.40 25.17
C ARG A 382 7.50 -20.24 26.41
N ASN A 383 8.66 -20.91 26.44
CA ASN A 383 9.60 -20.86 27.56
C ASN A 383 10.45 -19.58 27.58
N ALA A 384 10.87 -19.08 26.42
CA ALA A 384 11.75 -17.94 26.29
C ALA A 384 11.04 -16.57 26.32
N ALA A 385 9.71 -16.55 26.08
CA ALA A 385 8.93 -15.30 25.95
C ALA A 385 8.99 -14.43 27.21
N GLU A 386 8.95 -15.02 28.41
CA GLU A 386 9.01 -14.25 29.68
C GLU A 386 10.36 -13.54 29.84
N GLY A 387 11.47 -14.21 29.48
CA GLY A 387 12.78 -13.60 29.49
C GLY A 387 12.87 -12.39 28.55
N LEU A 388 12.30 -12.50 27.33
CA LEU A 388 12.26 -11.40 26.39
C LEU A 388 11.38 -10.24 26.87
N LEU A 389 10.24 -10.53 27.48
CA LEU A 389 9.37 -9.51 28.09
C LEU A 389 10.09 -8.74 29.20
N GLY A 390 10.74 -9.47 30.12
CA GLY A 390 11.54 -8.87 31.19
C GLY A 390 12.69 -8.01 30.66
N TYR A 391 13.38 -8.48 29.59
CA TYR A 391 14.46 -7.73 28.97
C TYR A 391 13.99 -6.45 28.27
N LEU A 392 12.83 -6.47 27.65
CA LEU A 392 12.20 -5.25 27.10
C LEU A 392 11.85 -4.26 28.21
N ASP A 393 11.37 -4.73 29.37
CA ASP A 393 11.11 -3.89 30.55
C ASP A 393 12.39 -3.26 31.10
N GLU A 394 13.48 -4.00 31.16
CA GLU A 394 14.80 -3.52 31.59
C GLU A 394 15.34 -2.44 30.64
N LEU A 395 15.27 -2.67 29.34
CA LEU A 395 15.81 -1.74 28.34
C LEU A 395 15.00 -0.46 28.21
N PHE A 396 13.67 -0.55 28.19
CA PHE A 396 12.80 0.55 27.78
C PHE A 396 11.87 1.05 28.90
N GLY A 397 11.68 0.26 29.96
CA GLY A 397 10.72 0.52 31.03
C GLY A 397 9.39 -0.20 30.82
N THR A 398 8.71 -0.48 31.93
CA THR A 398 7.44 -1.25 31.95
C THR A 398 6.32 -0.60 31.16
N GLU A 399 6.28 0.73 31.09
CA GLU A 399 5.22 1.52 30.42
C GLU A 399 5.44 1.66 28.90
N HIS A 400 6.57 1.16 28.38
CA HIS A 400 6.91 1.27 26.96
C HIS A 400 6.91 -0.09 26.27
N MET A 401 7.07 -0.09 24.95
CA MET A 401 7.14 -1.28 24.09
C MET A 401 5.89 -2.16 24.20
N LEU A 402 4.72 -1.52 24.29
CA LEU A 402 3.44 -2.21 24.49
C LEU A 402 3.06 -3.06 23.28
N ALA A 403 3.27 -2.56 22.05
CA ALA A 403 2.99 -3.31 20.83
C ALA A 403 3.89 -4.55 20.70
N CYS A 404 5.19 -4.43 21.02
CA CYS A 404 6.13 -5.55 21.07
C CYS A 404 5.70 -6.58 22.10
N LYS A 405 5.40 -6.13 23.32
CA LYS A 405 4.97 -7.01 24.41
C LYS A 405 3.66 -7.74 24.09
N ASP A 406 2.70 -7.07 23.49
CA ASP A 406 1.43 -7.66 23.08
C ASP A 406 1.61 -8.66 21.93
N ALA A 407 2.51 -8.38 20.99
CA ALA A 407 2.88 -9.34 19.96
C ALA A 407 3.51 -10.61 20.56
N ILE A 408 4.49 -10.47 21.47
CA ILE A 408 5.11 -11.61 22.16
C ILE A 408 4.08 -12.42 22.96
N ARG A 409 3.17 -11.76 23.70
CA ARG A 409 2.12 -12.44 24.45
C ARG A 409 1.15 -13.19 23.55
N ARG A 410 0.80 -12.63 22.37
CA ARG A 410 -0.02 -13.32 21.36
C ARG A 410 0.69 -14.55 20.83
N LEU A 411 1.94 -14.43 20.43
CA LEU A 411 2.74 -15.55 19.94
C LEU A 411 2.85 -16.66 20.96
N ARG A 412 3.11 -16.32 22.23
CA ARG A 412 3.17 -17.29 23.33
C ARG A 412 1.87 -18.04 23.56
N ARG A 413 0.69 -17.36 23.39
CA ARG A 413 -0.63 -18.02 23.53
C ARG A 413 -0.92 -18.97 22.39
N ASN A 414 -0.41 -18.69 21.20
CA ASN A 414 -0.63 -19.49 19.99
C ASN A 414 0.42 -20.62 19.85
N ALA A 415 1.49 -20.58 20.65
CA ALA A 415 2.54 -21.58 20.75
C ALA A 415 2.18 -22.66 21.80
#